data_195a89918f9d692aad9ea6bf3a3162d4
#
_entry.id   195a89918f9d692aad9ea6bf3a3162d4
#
_cell.length_a   1.000
_cell.length_b   1.000
_cell.length_c   1.000
_cell.angle_alpha   90.00
_cell.angle_beta   90.00
_cell.angle_gamma   90.00
#
_symmetry.space_group_name_H-M   'P 1'
#
loop_
_entity.id
_entity.type
_entity.pdbx_description
1 polymer ?
#
loop_
_entity_poly.entity_id
_entity_poly.type
_entity_poly.pdbx_seq_one_letter_code
_entity_poly.pdbx_strand_id
1 'polypeptide(L)'
;MLRRLVGPLGSGATSALSRGSLRRVSTTPASLKRFPPKQGLYDAALEKDSCGVGMVASLKAEPSHKIVADANTMLVRMSHRGGCGSEPNSGDGAGILTGVPDAFLRRIQPGLPAAGEYGVGNLFFPNNPEAVAKCKAIFEKHIDELGLQLVAWRTLPVDNSALGPTSLESEPAIEQLLVAGRPGAMSGRELNRELWRLRILASAEVRADAAMEDFYVCSLHTGTVVYKGQLTPEQVWGYFLDLQQPDYMSHLALVHSRFSTNTFPSWSRAQPFRALCHNGEINTLRGNKNQMRSREASLVSAALGDSLANLLPITSNDMSDSGNFDAVAELLIHAGDRQIHEAVMMMVPEAWQNKDMPPDR
;
A
#
# COMPACT_ATOMS: atom_id res chain seq x y z
N MET A 1 -4.56 40.35 28.84
CA MET A 1 -3.91 40.63 30.14
C MET A 1 -3.42 39.29 30.67
N LEU A 2 -2.27 38.87 30.35
CA LEU A 2 -0.93 39.09 30.90
C LEU A 2 -0.78 38.89 32.40
N ARG A 3 -0.06 37.87 32.83
CA ARG A 3 1.23 38.06 33.52
C ARG A 3 1.94 36.71 33.81
N ARG A 4 3.21 36.71 33.45
CA ARG A 4 4.28 35.80 33.83
C ARG A 4 4.40 35.70 35.36
N LEU A 5 4.85 34.51 35.84
CA LEU A 5 5.68 34.44 37.04
C LEU A 5 6.79 33.40 36.81
N VAL A 6 8.00 33.91 36.76
CA VAL A 6 9.28 33.19 36.88
C VAL A 6 9.65 33.20 38.34
N GLY A 7 10.00 32.09 38.94
CA GLY A 7 10.57 31.95 40.27
C GLY A 7 11.78 30.97 40.25
N PRO A 8 12.75 31.12 41.14
CA PRO A 8 14.15 30.81 40.85
C PRO A 8 14.57 29.37 41.20
N LEU A 9 15.67 28.97 40.52
CA LEU A 9 16.47 27.78 40.67
C LEU A 9 16.93 27.55 42.10
N GLY A 10 16.59 26.41 42.68
CA GLY A 10 17.19 25.81 43.89
C GLY A 10 18.20 24.76 43.49
N SER A 11 19.45 24.97 43.96
CA SER A 11 20.59 24.07 43.80
C SER A 11 20.50 22.86 44.71
N GLY A 12 20.94 21.70 44.19
CA GLY A 12 21.55 20.67 45.01
C GLY A 12 20.78 19.38 45.18
N ALA A 13 21.17 18.36 44.45
CA ALA A 13 21.48 17.00 44.96
C ALA A 13 21.91 16.11 43.79
N THR A 14 23.20 15.85 43.68
CA THR A 14 23.78 14.77 42.89
C THR A 14 23.39 13.46 43.54
N SER A 15 22.36 12.77 42.99
CA SER A 15 22.13 11.35 43.33
C SER A 15 22.73 10.50 42.21
N ALA A 16 23.65 9.65 42.63
CA ALA A 16 24.30 8.66 41.80
C ALA A 16 23.27 7.75 41.11
N LEU A 17 23.15 7.86 39.77
CA LEU A 17 22.45 6.89 38.99
C LEU A 17 23.22 5.57 38.99
N SER A 18 22.71 4.61 39.77
CA SER A 18 23.16 3.23 39.75
C SER A 18 23.09 2.73 38.30
N ARG A 19 24.24 2.22 37.80
CA ARG A 19 24.31 1.49 36.53
C ARG A 19 23.38 0.29 36.62
N GLY A 20 22.16 0.44 36.13
CA GLY A 20 21.26 -0.67 35.89
C GLY A 20 21.92 -1.63 34.91
N SER A 21 22.24 -2.82 35.38
CA SER A 21 22.71 -3.94 34.58
C SER A 21 21.74 -4.11 33.40
N LEU A 22 22.21 -3.84 32.19
CA LEU A 22 21.56 -4.28 30.96
C LEU A 22 21.46 -5.81 31.05
N ARG A 23 20.31 -6.30 31.44
CA ARG A 23 19.99 -7.72 31.31
C ARG A 23 20.13 -8.04 29.82
N ARG A 24 21.16 -8.80 29.48
CA ARG A 24 21.24 -9.47 28.18
C ARG A 24 19.94 -10.23 28.01
N VAL A 25 19.11 -9.77 27.06
CA VAL A 25 17.97 -10.56 26.61
C VAL A 25 18.58 -11.86 26.09
N SER A 26 18.37 -12.93 26.80
CA SER A 26 18.78 -14.28 26.42
C SER A 26 18.10 -14.57 25.08
N THR A 27 18.87 -14.73 24.02
CA THR A 27 18.42 -15.07 22.67
C THR A 27 18.02 -16.54 22.53
N THR A 28 17.90 -17.26 23.63
CA THR A 28 17.27 -18.59 23.63
C THR A 28 15.76 -18.35 23.50
N PRO A 29 15.09 -18.86 22.46
CA PRO A 29 13.69 -18.56 22.23
C PRO A 29 12.83 -19.10 23.38
N ALA A 30 12.48 -18.23 24.31
CA ALA A 30 11.49 -18.53 25.36
C ALA A 30 10.12 -18.90 24.75
N SER A 31 9.93 -18.65 23.45
CA SER A 31 8.77 -19.03 22.67
C SER A 31 8.57 -20.55 22.55
N LEU A 32 9.64 -21.32 22.44
CA LEU A 32 9.52 -22.79 22.34
C LEU A 32 9.02 -23.46 23.62
N LYS A 33 9.07 -22.79 24.78
CA LYS A 33 8.49 -23.32 26.02
C LYS A 33 6.96 -23.27 26.10
N ARG A 34 6.31 -22.57 25.16
CA ARG A 34 4.85 -22.46 25.08
C ARG A 34 4.18 -23.58 24.29
N PHE A 35 4.94 -24.29 23.50
CA PHE A 35 4.40 -25.36 22.67
C PHE A 35 4.51 -26.71 23.37
N PRO A 36 3.55 -27.62 23.15
CA PRO A 36 3.67 -29.00 23.61
C PRO A 36 4.94 -29.64 23.04
N PRO A 37 5.52 -30.63 23.74
CA PRO A 37 6.62 -31.41 23.18
C PRO A 37 6.16 -32.17 21.94
N LYS A 38 7.08 -32.46 21.04
CA LYS A 38 6.81 -33.30 19.85
C LYS A 38 6.11 -34.57 20.28
N GLN A 39 4.94 -34.84 19.70
CA GLN A 39 4.12 -36.00 20.01
C GLN A 39 3.28 -36.42 18.78
N GLY A 40 3.42 -37.69 18.38
CA GLY A 40 2.75 -38.19 17.19
C GLY A 40 3.13 -37.40 15.93
N LEU A 41 2.16 -36.85 15.24
CA LEU A 41 2.36 -36.01 14.05
C LEU A 41 2.64 -34.55 14.39
N TYR A 42 2.50 -34.13 15.64
CA TYR A 42 2.79 -32.77 16.07
C TYR A 42 4.28 -32.56 16.31
N ASP A 43 4.82 -31.51 15.69
CA ASP A 43 6.19 -31.06 15.88
C ASP A 43 6.20 -29.52 15.96
N ALA A 44 6.60 -28.96 17.10
CA ALA A 44 6.66 -27.52 17.30
C ALA A 44 7.60 -26.81 16.30
N ALA A 45 8.57 -27.51 15.72
CA ALA A 45 9.45 -26.98 14.69
C ALA A 45 8.73 -26.75 13.35
N LEU A 46 7.56 -27.36 13.16
CA LEU A 46 6.72 -27.21 11.96
C LEU A 46 5.65 -26.13 12.15
N GLU A 47 5.51 -25.58 13.35
CA GLU A 47 4.57 -24.48 13.62
C GLU A 47 4.93 -23.27 12.76
N LYS A 48 3.92 -22.68 12.13
CA LYS A 48 4.02 -21.48 11.28
C LYS A 48 2.90 -20.53 11.59
N ASP A 49 3.20 -19.25 11.52
CA ASP A 49 2.19 -18.21 11.65
C ASP A 49 1.11 -18.35 10.58
N SER A 50 -0.14 -18.13 10.99
CA SER A 50 -1.30 -18.19 10.09
C SER A 50 -1.56 -16.86 9.37
N CYS A 51 -0.56 -16.00 9.25
CA CYS A 51 -0.66 -14.69 8.60
C CYS A 51 -0.10 -14.73 7.17
N GLY A 52 -0.80 -14.10 6.24
CA GLY A 52 -0.37 -13.95 4.84
C GLY A 52 0.25 -12.58 4.54
N VAL A 53 0.50 -11.73 5.55
CA VAL A 53 1.12 -10.41 5.42
C VAL A 53 2.46 -10.39 6.12
N GLY A 54 3.44 -9.69 5.54
CA GLY A 54 4.76 -9.51 6.12
C GLY A 54 5.33 -8.13 5.85
N MET A 55 6.24 -7.68 6.72
CA MET A 55 6.92 -6.39 6.59
C MET A 55 8.41 -6.52 6.92
N VAL A 56 9.23 -5.87 6.10
CA VAL A 56 10.66 -5.65 6.36
C VAL A 56 10.92 -4.16 6.26
N ALA A 57 11.59 -3.57 7.26
CA ALA A 57 11.88 -2.14 7.25
C ALA A 57 13.22 -1.83 7.95
N SER A 58 13.90 -0.80 7.47
CA SER A 58 15.05 -0.21 8.14
C SER A 58 14.58 0.78 9.20
N LEU A 59 14.97 0.58 10.46
CA LEU A 59 14.67 1.52 11.56
C LEU A 59 15.36 2.89 11.37
N LYS A 60 16.38 2.95 10.53
CA LYS A 60 17.10 4.18 10.19
C LYS A 60 16.62 4.80 8.88
N ALA A 61 15.60 4.23 8.25
CA ALA A 61 15.12 4.61 6.92
C ALA A 61 16.22 4.55 5.82
N GLU A 62 17.25 3.74 6.01
CA GLU A 62 18.32 3.54 5.02
C GLU A 62 17.83 2.56 3.94
N PRO A 63 17.77 2.98 2.66
CA PRO A 63 17.29 2.11 1.60
C PRO A 63 18.36 1.08 1.21
N SER A 64 17.94 -0.14 0.92
CA SER A 64 18.81 -1.19 0.37
C SER A 64 18.01 -2.17 -0.47
N HIS A 65 18.66 -2.79 -1.46
CA HIS A 65 18.07 -3.89 -2.23
C HIS A 65 17.83 -5.13 -1.35
N LYS A 66 18.64 -5.28 -0.29
CA LYS A 66 18.47 -6.38 0.67
C LYS A 66 17.07 -6.41 1.30
N ILE A 67 16.48 -5.25 1.60
CA ILE A 67 15.11 -5.17 2.14
C ILE A 67 14.11 -5.78 1.16
N VAL A 68 14.26 -5.48 -0.13
CA VAL A 68 13.37 -6.01 -1.19
C VAL A 68 13.56 -7.53 -1.34
N ALA A 69 14.81 -8.00 -1.34
CA ALA A 69 15.14 -9.44 -1.42
C ALA A 69 14.66 -10.22 -0.18
N ASP A 70 14.83 -9.65 1.02
CA ASP A 70 14.33 -10.26 2.28
C ASP A 70 12.79 -10.32 2.28
N ALA A 71 12.11 -9.28 1.78
CA ALA A 71 10.66 -9.25 1.65
C ALA A 71 10.17 -10.31 0.66
N ASN A 72 10.83 -10.48 -0.50
CA ASN A 72 10.55 -11.57 -1.41
C ASN A 72 10.74 -12.94 -0.74
N THR A 73 11.84 -13.13 -0.02
CA THR A 73 12.09 -14.37 0.74
C THR A 73 10.96 -14.64 1.74
N MET A 74 10.50 -13.59 2.45
CA MET A 74 9.35 -13.69 3.36
C MET A 74 8.08 -14.09 2.62
N LEU A 75 7.79 -13.45 1.48
CA LEU A 75 6.63 -13.74 0.64
C LEU A 75 6.61 -15.21 0.21
N VAL A 76 7.73 -15.71 -0.32
CA VAL A 76 7.87 -17.13 -0.71
C VAL A 76 7.68 -18.07 0.47
N ARG A 77 8.20 -17.74 1.65
CA ARG A 77 7.98 -18.57 2.86
C ARG A 77 6.54 -18.58 3.36
N MET A 78 5.72 -17.63 2.91
CA MET A 78 4.28 -17.58 3.18
C MET A 78 3.43 -18.28 2.11
N SER A 79 4.00 -19.02 1.16
CA SER A 79 3.26 -19.71 0.08
C SER A 79 2.14 -20.60 0.59
N HIS A 80 2.34 -21.22 1.77
CA HIS A 80 1.32 -22.02 2.43
C HIS A 80 0.07 -21.22 2.84
N ARG A 81 0.11 -19.88 2.77
CA ARG A 81 -1.01 -18.95 2.97
C ARG A 81 -1.58 -18.42 1.66
N GLY A 82 -0.86 -18.60 0.58
CA GLY A 82 -1.34 -18.31 -0.76
C GLY A 82 -2.36 -19.36 -1.23
N GLY A 83 -2.94 -19.10 -2.38
CA GLY A 83 -3.81 -20.03 -3.08
C GLY A 83 -3.51 -19.99 -4.58
N CYS A 84 -3.99 -21.01 -5.26
CA CYS A 84 -3.98 -21.07 -6.72
C CYS A 84 -5.33 -21.62 -7.19
N GLY A 85 -5.63 -21.37 -8.46
CA GLY A 85 -6.81 -21.92 -9.12
C GLY A 85 -6.69 -23.42 -9.37
N SER A 86 -7.36 -23.90 -10.41
CA SER A 86 -7.23 -25.30 -10.89
C SER A 86 -5.82 -25.62 -11.37
N GLU A 87 -5.05 -24.59 -11.70
CA GLU A 87 -3.67 -24.68 -12.18
C GLU A 87 -2.72 -24.19 -11.08
N PRO A 88 -1.66 -24.93 -10.76
CA PRO A 88 -0.74 -24.56 -9.68
C PRO A 88 0.05 -23.27 -9.96
N ASN A 89 0.13 -22.84 -11.21
CA ASN A 89 0.83 -21.65 -11.68
C ASN A 89 -0.09 -20.48 -12.04
N SER A 90 -1.41 -20.59 -11.75
CA SER A 90 -2.36 -19.45 -11.75
C SER A 90 -2.70 -19.11 -10.30
N GLY A 91 -2.00 -18.08 -9.77
CA GLY A 91 -2.15 -17.67 -8.37
C GLY A 91 -3.45 -16.92 -8.09
N ASP A 92 -3.91 -16.98 -6.84
CA ASP A 92 -5.05 -16.18 -6.38
C ASP A 92 -4.69 -14.70 -6.22
N GLY A 93 -3.43 -14.40 -6.00
CA GLY A 93 -2.91 -13.05 -5.87
C GLY A 93 -1.74 -12.96 -4.91
N ALA A 94 -0.73 -12.21 -5.28
CA ALA A 94 0.40 -11.85 -4.45
C ALA A 94 0.97 -10.50 -4.86
N GLY A 95 1.74 -9.87 -3.96
CA GLY A 95 2.36 -8.59 -4.28
C GLY A 95 3.28 -8.06 -3.19
N ILE A 96 3.95 -6.99 -3.57
CA ILE A 96 4.88 -6.23 -2.74
C ILE A 96 4.63 -4.73 -2.90
N LEU A 97 4.58 -4.01 -1.80
CA LEU A 97 4.67 -2.56 -1.74
C LEU A 97 6.06 -2.21 -1.25
N THR A 98 6.73 -1.30 -1.93
CA THR A 98 8.05 -0.78 -1.53
C THR A 98 8.02 0.73 -1.41
N GLY A 99 9.04 1.31 -0.78
CA GLY A 99 9.36 2.72 -0.99
C GLY A 99 9.74 2.97 -2.45
N VAL A 100 9.56 4.20 -2.91
CA VAL A 100 9.96 4.60 -4.26
C VAL A 100 11.48 4.43 -4.44
N PRO A 101 11.94 3.62 -5.41
CA PRO A 101 13.35 3.34 -5.62
C PRO A 101 14.02 4.47 -6.46
N ASP A 102 14.24 5.65 -5.86
CA ASP A 102 14.66 6.86 -6.57
C ASP A 102 15.95 6.66 -7.40
N ALA A 103 16.96 5.97 -6.85
CA ALA A 103 18.21 5.72 -7.58
C ALA A 103 17.99 4.90 -8.87
N PHE A 104 17.20 3.85 -8.79
CA PHE A 104 16.82 3.02 -9.94
C PHE A 104 16.03 3.85 -10.97
N LEU A 105 15.03 4.60 -10.52
CA LEU A 105 14.18 5.41 -11.41
C LEU A 105 15.01 6.49 -12.12
N ARG A 106 15.95 7.15 -11.45
CA ARG A 106 16.86 8.15 -12.06
C ARG A 106 17.77 7.55 -13.13
N ARG A 107 18.17 6.30 -12.95
CA ARG A 107 18.98 5.61 -13.96
C ARG A 107 18.18 5.33 -15.23
N ILE A 108 16.93 4.90 -15.10
CA ILE A 108 16.08 4.54 -16.26
C ILE A 108 15.34 5.73 -16.87
N GLN A 109 15.12 6.79 -16.09
CA GLN A 109 14.45 8.02 -16.50
C GLN A 109 15.30 9.24 -16.09
N PRO A 110 16.24 9.68 -16.92
CA PRO A 110 17.03 10.88 -16.65
C PRO A 110 16.15 12.13 -16.56
N GLY A 111 16.54 13.07 -15.70
CA GLY A 111 15.85 14.35 -15.55
C GLY A 111 14.67 14.34 -14.57
N LEU A 112 14.53 13.29 -13.73
CA LEU A 112 13.53 13.30 -12.64
C LEU A 112 13.78 14.48 -11.68
N PRO A 113 12.71 15.12 -11.16
CA PRO A 113 12.78 16.07 -10.06
C PRO A 113 13.39 15.45 -8.80
N ALA A 114 13.60 16.24 -7.74
CA ALA A 114 14.10 15.71 -6.48
C ALA A 114 13.17 14.64 -5.90
N ALA A 115 13.72 13.73 -5.09
CA ALA A 115 12.93 12.72 -4.40
C ALA A 115 11.83 13.39 -3.54
N GLY A 116 10.58 12.93 -3.67
CA GLY A 116 9.41 13.55 -3.03
C GLY A 116 8.74 14.66 -3.84
N GLU A 117 9.33 15.13 -4.94
CA GLU A 117 8.75 16.12 -5.85
C GLU A 117 8.10 15.47 -7.09
N TYR A 118 8.14 14.17 -7.19
CA TYR A 118 7.43 13.39 -8.19
C TYR A 118 6.76 12.18 -7.58
N GLY A 119 5.66 11.74 -8.17
CA GLY A 119 4.99 10.50 -7.87
C GLY A 119 5.22 9.45 -8.94
N VAL A 120 5.20 8.19 -8.53
CA VAL A 120 5.27 7.04 -9.41
C VAL A 120 4.11 6.09 -9.11
N GLY A 121 3.55 5.49 -10.13
CA GLY A 121 2.48 4.52 -9.96
C GLY A 121 2.44 3.48 -11.06
N ASN A 122 2.06 2.26 -10.70
CA ASN A 122 1.80 1.18 -11.63
C ASN A 122 0.29 1.11 -11.92
N LEU A 123 -0.06 1.04 -13.20
CA LEU A 123 -1.43 1.03 -13.68
C LEU A 123 -1.66 -0.21 -14.55
N PHE A 124 -2.81 -0.83 -14.36
CA PHE A 124 -3.32 -1.90 -15.21
C PHE A 124 -4.25 -1.32 -16.26
N PHE A 125 -4.02 -1.66 -17.50
CA PHE A 125 -4.85 -1.29 -18.64
C PHE A 125 -5.39 -2.56 -19.31
N PRO A 126 -6.54 -2.48 -20.00
CA PRO A 126 -6.96 -3.55 -20.91
C PRO A 126 -5.82 -3.88 -21.87
N ASN A 127 -5.60 -5.17 -22.15
CA ASN A 127 -4.50 -5.60 -23.02
C ASN A 127 -4.82 -5.34 -24.52
N ASN A 128 -5.02 -4.05 -24.83
CA ASN A 128 -5.35 -3.54 -26.16
C ASN A 128 -4.65 -2.19 -26.37
N PRO A 129 -3.81 -2.02 -27.38
CA PRO A 129 -3.06 -0.78 -27.62
C PRO A 129 -3.93 0.47 -27.77
N GLU A 130 -5.11 0.39 -28.37
CA GLU A 130 -6.02 1.53 -28.52
C GLU A 130 -6.61 1.94 -27.19
N ALA A 131 -7.00 0.96 -26.35
CA ALA A 131 -7.48 1.20 -25.00
C ALA A 131 -6.38 1.83 -24.11
N VAL A 132 -5.15 1.33 -24.20
CA VAL A 132 -3.98 1.91 -23.51
C VAL A 132 -3.79 3.37 -23.90
N ALA A 133 -3.80 3.69 -25.21
CA ALA A 133 -3.63 5.05 -25.71
C ALA A 133 -4.75 5.98 -25.21
N LYS A 134 -6.00 5.52 -25.25
CA LYS A 134 -7.16 6.27 -24.75
C LYS A 134 -7.05 6.55 -23.25
N CYS A 135 -6.69 5.56 -22.44
CA CYS A 135 -6.52 5.73 -21.01
C CYS A 135 -5.39 6.72 -20.70
N LYS A 136 -4.24 6.62 -21.38
CA LYS A 136 -3.13 7.58 -21.22
C LYS A 136 -3.59 9.00 -21.54
N ALA A 137 -4.31 9.22 -22.62
CA ALA A 137 -4.83 10.54 -23.00
C ALA A 137 -5.76 11.14 -21.93
N ILE A 138 -6.61 10.31 -21.30
CA ILE A 138 -7.47 10.75 -20.18
C ILE A 138 -6.60 11.17 -18.98
N PHE A 139 -5.58 10.40 -18.63
CA PHE A 139 -4.67 10.77 -17.54
C PHE A 139 -3.91 12.07 -17.84
N GLU A 140 -3.39 12.23 -19.04
CA GLU A 140 -2.67 13.43 -19.49
C GLU A 140 -3.55 14.67 -19.43
N LYS A 141 -4.80 14.57 -19.85
CA LYS A 141 -5.81 15.63 -19.70
C LYS A 141 -5.95 16.05 -18.23
N HIS A 142 -6.16 15.10 -17.31
CA HIS A 142 -6.32 15.43 -15.90
C HIS A 142 -5.02 15.90 -15.23
N ILE A 143 -3.84 15.45 -15.69
CA ILE A 143 -2.54 15.97 -15.26
C ILE A 143 -2.47 17.47 -15.56
N ASP A 144 -2.84 17.87 -16.76
CA ASP A 144 -2.86 19.29 -17.18
C ASP A 144 -3.90 20.11 -16.39
N GLU A 145 -5.13 19.59 -16.23
CA GLU A 145 -6.21 20.24 -15.49
C GLU A 145 -5.85 20.47 -14.02
N LEU A 146 -5.13 19.54 -13.39
CA LEU A 146 -4.67 19.64 -12.00
C LEU A 146 -3.37 20.46 -11.86
N GLY A 147 -2.82 20.94 -12.99
CA GLY A 147 -1.59 21.70 -12.98
C GLY A 147 -0.37 20.89 -12.60
N LEU A 148 -0.41 19.59 -12.80
CA LEU A 148 0.71 18.67 -12.67
C LEU A 148 1.54 18.63 -13.96
N GLN A 149 2.64 17.91 -13.93
CA GLN A 149 3.51 17.71 -15.09
C GLN A 149 3.69 16.22 -15.35
N LEU A 150 3.35 15.77 -16.55
CA LEU A 150 3.74 14.44 -17.01
C LEU A 150 5.26 14.39 -17.16
N VAL A 151 5.88 13.46 -16.47
CA VAL A 151 7.33 13.19 -16.62
C VAL A 151 7.55 12.10 -17.66
N ALA A 152 6.89 10.96 -17.48
CA ALA A 152 7.00 9.84 -18.41
C ALA A 152 5.89 8.82 -18.25
N TRP A 153 5.61 8.10 -19.33
CA TRP A 153 5.02 6.78 -19.35
C TRP A 153 6.10 5.75 -19.64
N ARG A 154 6.02 4.62 -18.98
CA ARG A 154 6.94 3.51 -19.17
C ARG A 154 6.15 2.21 -19.13
N THR A 155 6.25 1.39 -20.18
CA THR A 155 5.77 0.00 -20.10
C THR A 155 6.60 -0.77 -19.08
N LEU A 156 5.96 -1.39 -18.11
CA LEU A 156 6.65 -2.12 -17.07
C LEU A 156 7.23 -3.43 -17.63
N PRO A 157 8.54 -3.68 -17.49
CA PRO A 157 9.13 -4.94 -17.97
C PRO A 157 8.70 -6.09 -17.09
N VAL A 158 8.04 -7.08 -17.69
CA VAL A 158 7.56 -8.30 -17.02
C VAL A 158 8.01 -9.55 -17.78
N ASP A 159 8.12 -10.67 -17.05
CA ASP A 159 8.30 -12.01 -17.61
C ASP A 159 7.11 -12.88 -17.20
N ASN A 160 6.21 -13.12 -18.14
CA ASN A 160 5.00 -13.90 -17.93
C ASN A 160 5.15 -15.40 -18.27
N SER A 161 6.36 -15.86 -18.59
CA SER A 161 6.64 -17.22 -19.03
C SER A 161 6.26 -18.29 -17.99
N ALA A 162 6.22 -17.94 -16.71
CA ALA A 162 5.87 -18.82 -15.61
C ALA A 162 4.38 -18.81 -15.24
N LEU A 163 3.55 -17.99 -15.89
CA LEU A 163 2.13 -17.87 -15.58
C LEU A 163 1.31 -19.02 -16.14
N GLY A 164 0.26 -19.39 -15.40
CA GLY A 164 -0.74 -20.34 -15.89
C GLY A 164 -1.77 -19.68 -16.82
N PRO A 165 -2.50 -20.49 -17.61
CA PRO A 165 -3.48 -20.01 -18.58
C PRO A 165 -4.49 -19.01 -18.02
N THR A 166 -5.06 -19.28 -16.85
CA THR A 166 -6.06 -18.38 -16.22
C THR A 166 -5.48 -17.00 -15.88
N SER A 167 -4.23 -16.94 -15.38
CA SER A 167 -3.56 -15.67 -15.09
C SER A 167 -3.18 -14.92 -16.37
N LEU A 168 -2.77 -15.63 -17.43
CA LEU A 168 -2.43 -15.06 -18.73
C LEU A 168 -3.65 -14.51 -19.46
N GLU A 169 -4.80 -15.19 -19.41
CA GLU A 169 -6.05 -14.74 -20.06
C GLU A 169 -6.51 -13.37 -19.56
N SER A 170 -6.29 -13.11 -18.28
CA SER A 170 -6.68 -11.85 -17.62
C SER A 170 -5.50 -10.89 -17.38
N GLU A 171 -4.33 -11.18 -17.96
CA GLU A 171 -3.14 -10.34 -17.76
C GLU A 171 -3.33 -8.94 -18.35
N PRO A 172 -3.22 -7.87 -17.55
CA PRO A 172 -3.33 -6.51 -18.05
C PRO A 172 -2.03 -6.06 -18.74
N ALA A 173 -2.12 -5.10 -19.62
CA ALA A 173 -0.96 -4.29 -19.97
C ALA A 173 -0.60 -3.42 -18.77
N ILE A 174 0.67 -3.49 -18.32
CA ILE A 174 1.11 -2.77 -17.12
C ILE A 174 1.98 -1.57 -17.53
N GLU A 175 1.49 -0.38 -17.20
CA GLU A 175 2.20 0.86 -17.44
C GLU A 175 2.60 1.53 -16.12
N GLN A 176 3.76 2.15 -16.12
CA GLN A 176 4.22 2.95 -15.01
C GLN A 176 4.14 4.43 -15.40
N LEU A 177 3.43 5.20 -14.57
CA LEU A 177 3.25 6.64 -14.73
C LEU A 177 4.18 7.38 -13.76
N LEU A 178 4.94 8.35 -14.26
CA LEU A 178 5.70 9.29 -13.47
C LEU A 178 5.13 10.70 -13.67
N VAL A 179 4.74 11.35 -12.57
CA VAL A 179 4.10 12.67 -12.55
C VAL A 179 4.79 13.53 -11.51
N ALA A 180 5.11 14.76 -11.86
CA ALA A 180 5.68 15.75 -10.96
C ALA A 180 4.68 16.85 -10.62
N GLY A 181 4.87 17.52 -9.48
CA GLY A 181 4.33 18.84 -9.26
C GLY A 181 5.02 19.87 -10.16
N ARG A 182 4.41 21.03 -10.33
CA ARG A 182 5.13 22.14 -10.98
C ARG A 182 6.34 22.53 -10.14
N PRO A 183 7.49 22.80 -10.75
CA PRO A 183 8.72 23.11 -10.01
C PRO A 183 8.49 24.21 -8.95
N GLY A 184 8.86 23.94 -7.71
CA GLY A 184 8.71 24.87 -6.59
C GLY A 184 7.28 25.14 -6.11
N ALA A 185 6.26 24.49 -6.69
CA ALA A 185 4.86 24.75 -6.36
C ALA A 185 4.28 23.77 -5.34
N MET A 186 4.64 22.48 -5.40
CA MET A 186 4.13 21.50 -4.46
C MET A 186 5.08 20.30 -4.29
N SER A 187 5.06 19.71 -3.11
CA SER A 187 5.84 18.53 -2.75
C SER A 187 5.17 17.77 -1.61
N GLY A 188 5.67 16.56 -1.31
CA GLY A 188 5.25 15.80 -0.15
C GLY A 188 3.73 15.58 -0.10
N ARG A 189 3.09 16.02 0.98
CA ARG A 189 1.65 15.82 1.23
C ARG A 189 0.74 16.49 0.20
N GLU A 190 1.10 17.68 -0.24
CA GLU A 190 0.31 18.42 -1.23
C GLU A 190 0.33 17.70 -2.58
N LEU A 191 1.50 17.28 -3.03
CA LEU A 191 1.62 16.50 -4.26
C LEU A 191 0.87 15.17 -4.15
N ASN A 192 0.97 14.45 -3.04
CA ASN A 192 0.21 13.21 -2.84
C ASN A 192 -1.31 13.42 -2.89
N ARG A 193 -1.81 14.56 -2.40
CA ARG A 193 -3.23 14.92 -2.52
C ARG A 193 -3.63 15.11 -3.98
N GLU A 194 -2.82 15.79 -4.78
CA GLU A 194 -3.11 16.00 -6.21
C GLU A 194 -2.97 14.69 -7.01
N LEU A 195 -2.02 13.82 -6.69
CA LEU A 195 -1.90 12.47 -7.27
C LEU A 195 -3.11 11.59 -6.92
N TRP A 196 -3.62 11.68 -5.69
CA TRP A 196 -4.86 11.03 -5.27
C TRP A 196 -6.08 11.56 -6.05
N ARG A 197 -6.20 12.90 -6.24
CA ARG A 197 -7.24 13.51 -7.08
C ARG A 197 -7.13 13.05 -8.52
N LEU A 198 -5.94 13.10 -9.11
CA LEU A 198 -5.67 12.62 -10.46
C LEU A 198 -6.16 11.18 -10.64
N ARG A 199 -5.79 10.31 -9.72
CA ARG A 199 -6.21 8.90 -9.76
C ARG A 199 -7.73 8.75 -9.76
N ILE A 200 -8.44 9.46 -8.88
CA ILE A 200 -9.90 9.33 -8.79
C ILE A 200 -10.58 9.86 -10.04
N LEU A 201 -10.25 11.08 -10.45
CA LEU A 201 -10.88 11.75 -11.60
C LEU A 201 -10.63 10.99 -12.90
N ALA A 202 -9.36 10.67 -13.18
CA ALA A 202 -9.02 9.91 -14.39
C ALA A 202 -9.62 8.50 -14.36
N SER A 203 -9.62 7.81 -13.21
CA SER A 203 -10.24 6.48 -13.11
C SER A 203 -11.76 6.52 -13.30
N ALA A 204 -12.43 7.56 -12.84
CA ALA A 204 -13.88 7.74 -13.05
C ALA A 204 -14.20 7.93 -14.53
N GLU A 205 -13.42 8.76 -15.23
CA GLU A 205 -13.61 9.00 -16.67
C GLU A 205 -13.28 7.76 -17.51
N VAL A 206 -12.18 7.04 -17.18
CA VAL A 206 -11.83 5.79 -17.86
C VAL A 206 -12.93 4.75 -17.72
N ARG A 207 -13.45 4.53 -16.51
CA ARG A 207 -14.47 3.51 -16.21
C ARG A 207 -15.88 3.89 -16.70
N ALA A 208 -16.10 5.09 -17.15
CA ALA A 208 -17.34 5.47 -17.83
C ALA A 208 -17.54 4.70 -19.15
N ASP A 209 -16.46 4.18 -19.73
CA ASP A 209 -16.47 3.27 -20.86
C ASP A 209 -16.38 1.81 -20.38
N ALA A 210 -17.44 1.02 -20.63
CA ALA A 210 -17.50 -0.39 -20.23
C ALA A 210 -16.36 -1.25 -20.82
N ALA A 211 -15.77 -0.85 -21.96
CA ALA A 211 -14.63 -1.53 -22.54
C ALA A 211 -13.34 -1.40 -21.69
N MET A 212 -13.34 -0.55 -20.65
CA MET A 212 -12.23 -0.30 -19.74
C MET A 212 -12.44 -0.91 -18.34
N GLU A 213 -13.28 -1.94 -18.22
CA GLU A 213 -13.63 -2.56 -16.93
C GLU A 213 -12.40 -3.05 -16.14
N ASP A 214 -11.38 -3.57 -16.82
CA ASP A 214 -10.15 -4.09 -16.21
C ASP A 214 -9.13 -3.01 -15.81
N PHE A 215 -9.43 -1.73 -16.10
CA PHE A 215 -8.55 -0.64 -15.72
C PHE A 215 -8.44 -0.50 -14.20
N TYR A 216 -7.20 -0.40 -13.69
CA TYR A 216 -6.94 -0.21 -12.27
C TYR A 216 -5.62 0.50 -12.00
N VAL A 217 -5.61 1.41 -11.02
CA VAL A 217 -4.39 2.06 -10.52
C VAL A 217 -3.91 1.35 -9.26
N CYS A 218 -2.81 0.61 -9.36
CA CYS A 218 -2.24 -0.13 -8.23
C CYS A 218 -1.69 0.79 -7.15
N SER A 219 -1.00 1.86 -7.58
CA SER A 219 -0.48 2.92 -6.74
C SER A 219 -0.22 4.16 -7.58
N LEU A 220 -0.20 5.33 -6.95
CA LEU A 220 0.30 6.59 -7.51
C LEU A 220 0.64 7.51 -6.33
N HIS A 221 1.93 7.55 -5.93
CA HIS A 221 2.36 8.20 -4.71
C HIS A 221 3.83 8.62 -4.77
N THR A 222 4.23 9.63 -3.97
CA THR A 222 5.63 10.10 -3.93
C THR A 222 6.55 9.23 -3.09
N GLY A 223 6.00 8.42 -2.19
CA GLY A 223 6.77 7.65 -1.21
C GLY A 223 6.72 6.14 -1.40
N THR A 224 5.71 5.60 -2.09
CA THR A 224 5.50 4.16 -2.22
C THR A 224 5.07 3.75 -3.63
N VAL A 225 5.39 2.52 -4.00
CA VAL A 225 4.95 1.89 -5.25
C VAL A 225 4.55 0.44 -5.00
N VAL A 226 3.49 -0.03 -5.68
CA VAL A 226 2.93 -1.38 -5.51
C VAL A 226 3.15 -2.20 -6.78
N TYR A 227 3.72 -3.38 -6.61
CA TYR A 227 3.82 -4.44 -7.61
C TYR A 227 2.96 -5.61 -7.15
N LYS A 228 1.94 -5.96 -7.90
CA LYS A 228 0.99 -7.01 -7.53
C LYS A 228 0.32 -7.61 -8.76
N GLY A 229 -0.29 -8.77 -8.58
CA GLY A 229 -1.03 -9.40 -9.66
C GLY A 229 -1.67 -10.71 -9.25
N GLN A 230 -2.33 -11.36 -10.19
CA GLN A 230 -2.89 -12.71 -10.04
C GLN A 230 -1.75 -13.74 -10.16
N LEU A 231 -0.86 -13.67 -9.17
CA LEU A 231 0.40 -14.40 -9.08
C LEU A 231 0.42 -15.31 -7.86
N THR A 232 1.24 -16.35 -7.91
CA THR A 232 1.67 -17.01 -6.68
C THR A 232 2.80 -16.22 -6.01
N PRO A 233 3.06 -16.43 -4.70
CA PRO A 233 4.21 -15.80 -4.02
C PRO A 233 5.54 -15.96 -4.73
N GLU A 234 5.78 -17.14 -5.32
CA GLU A 234 7.02 -17.48 -6.02
C GLU A 234 7.18 -16.73 -7.34
N GLN A 235 6.06 -16.37 -7.98
CA GLN A 235 6.09 -15.73 -9.30
C GLN A 235 6.40 -14.23 -9.22
N VAL A 236 6.10 -13.53 -8.10
CA VAL A 236 6.24 -12.07 -8.00
C VAL A 236 7.64 -11.58 -8.39
N TRP A 237 8.68 -12.25 -7.90
CA TRP A 237 10.06 -11.88 -8.19
C TRP A 237 10.47 -12.10 -9.65
N GLY A 238 10.07 -13.24 -10.20
CA GLY A 238 10.36 -13.58 -11.60
C GLY A 238 9.59 -12.71 -12.57
N TYR A 239 8.34 -12.41 -12.25
CA TYR A 239 7.44 -11.65 -13.10
C TYR A 239 7.84 -10.17 -13.22
N PHE A 240 8.13 -9.49 -12.10
CA PHE A 240 8.50 -8.07 -12.09
C PHE A 240 10.02 -7.89 -12.15
N LEU A 241 10.57 -7.69 -13.35
CA LEU A 241 12.02 -7.63 -13.57
C LEU A 241 12.70 -6.43 -12.87
N ASP A 242 11.97 -5.38 -12.58
CA ASP A 242 12.47 -4.23 -11.83
C ASP A 242 12.94 -4.60 -10.43
N LEU A 243 12.21 -5.49 -9.73
CA LEU A 243 12.52 -5.89 -8.36
C LEU A 243 13.88 -6.59 -8.23
N GLN A 244 14.40 -7.15 -9.33
CA GLN A 244 15.67 -7.86 -9.38
C GLN A 244 16.88 -6.93 -9.55
N GLN A 245 16.64 -5.65 -9.88
CA GLN A 245 17.74 -4.71 -10.16
C GLN A 245 18.47 -4.35 -8.87
N PRO A 246 19.82 -4.42 -8.83
CA PRO A 246 20.60 -4.15 -7.62
C PRO A 246 20.41 -2.73 -7.04
N ASP A 247 20.13 -1.76 -7.90
CA ASP A 247 19.86 -0.37 -7.55
C ASP A 247 18.36 -0.08 -7.25
N TYR A 248 17.49 -1.11 -7.34
CA TYR A 248 16.13 -1.03 -6.82
C TYR A 248 16.18 -1.14 -5.29
N MET A 249 16.40 -0.03 -4.63
CA MET A 249 16.58 0.03 -3.18
C MET A 249 15.35 0.60 -2.51
N SER A 250 14.97 0.02 -1.38
CA SER A 250 13.86 0.49 -0.54
C SER A 250 14.25 0.48 0.94
N HIS A 251 13.67 1.40 1.72
CA HIS A 251 13.81 1.42 3.18
C HIS A 251 12.74 0.60 3.90
N LEU A 252 11.68 0.20 3.19
CA LEU A 252 10.62 -0.68 3.67
C LEU A 252 10.06 -1.53 2.54
N ALA A 253 9.52 -2.69 2.89
CA ALA A 253 8.69 -3.48 1.99
C ALA A 253 7.56 -4.17 2.78
N LEU A 254 6.34 -4.15 2.23
CA LEU A 254 5.18 -4.90 2.70
C LEU A 254 4.84 -5.95 1.65
N VAL A 255 4.60 -7.18 2.06
CA VAL A 255 4.25 -8.29 1.17
C VAL A 255 2.95 -8.95 1.60
N HIS A 256 2.23 -9.47 0.64
CA HIS A 256 1.01 -10.23 0.89
C HIS A 256 0.88 -11.40 -0.08
N SER A 257 0.47 -12.56 0.44
CA SER A 257 0.36 -13.81 -0.30
C SER A 257 -1.07 -14.18 -0.69
N ARG A 258 -2.00 -13.22 -0.73
CA ARG A 258 -3.41 -13.44 -1.08
C ARG A 258 -4.05 -12.21 -1.73
N PHE A 259 -5.30 -12.40 -2.16
CA PHE A 259 -6.26 -11.36 -2.57
C PHE A 259 -7.33 -11.17 -1.50
N SER A 260 -8.29 -10.26 -1.73
CA SER A 260 -9.43 -10.07 -0.85
C SER A 260 -10.40 -11.25 -0.92
N THR A 261 -10.58 -11.97 0.19
CA THR A 261 -11.21 -13.30 0.28
C THR A 261 -12.71 -13.35 -0.03
N ASN A 262 -13.41 -12.22 -0.02
CA ASN A 262 -14.85 -12.15 -0.27
C ASN A 262 -15.21 -11.89 -1.75
N THR A 263 -14.26 -12.13 -2.65
CA THR A 263 -14.41 -11.90 -4.10
C THR A 263 -13.69 -12.99 -4.88
N PHE A 264 -13.96 -13.08 -6.20
CA PHE A 264 -13.13 -13.92 -7.08
C PHE A 264 -11.73 -13.30 -7.25
N PRO A 265 -10.68 -14.12 -7.41
CA PRO A 265 -9.34 -13.64 -7.71
C PRO A 265 -9.32 -12.77 -8.97
N SER A 266 -8.53 -11.71 -8.92
CA SER A 266 -8.21 -10.90 -10.11
C SER A 266 -6.94 -10.08 -9.86
N TRP A 267 -6.33 -9.59 -10.94
CA TRP A 267 -5.11 -8.77 -10.86
C TRP A 267 -5.26 -7.57 -9.93
N SER A 268 -6.37 -6.85 -10.02
CA SER A 268 -6.63 -5.64 -9.23
C SER A 268 -6.88 -5.91 -7.74
N ARG A 269 -7.43 -7.10 -7.41
CA ARG A 269 -7.81 -7.47 -6.04
C ARG A 269 -6.69 -8.08 -5.22
N ALA A 270 -5.56 -8.43 -5.86
CA ALA A 270 -4.35 -8.82 -5.13
C ALA A 270 -3.91 -7.71 -4.16
N GLN A 271 -3.37 -8.12 -3.00
CA GLN A 271 -2.78 -7.19 -2.05
C GLN A 271 -1.25 -7.13 -2.23
N PRO A 272 -0.57 -6.06 -1.80
CA PRO A 272 -1.06 -4.90 -1.04
C PRO A 272 -1.96 -3.95 -1.83
N PHE A 273 -2.81 -3.18 -1.09
CA PHE A 273 -3.48 -2.00 -1.62
C PHE A 273 -2.55 -0.77 -1.50
N ARG A 274 -3.09 0.45 -1.77
CA ARG A 274 -2.29 1.69 -1.81
C ARG A 274 -1.86 2.18 -0.44
N ALA A 275 -2.78 2.17 0.52
CA ALA A 275 -2.55 2.66 1.88
C ALA A 275 -2.48 1.54 2.93
N LEU A 276 -2.88 0.31 2.59
CA LEU A 276 -2.94 -0.78 3.55
C LEU A 276 -2.57 -2.14 2.98
N CYS A 277 -2.20 -3.01 3.91
CA CYS A 277 -1.95 -4.43 3.68
C CYS A 277 -2.44 -5.18 4.94
N HIS A 278 -3.41 -6.07 4.81
CA HIS A 278 -4.00 -6.74 5.96
C HIS A 278 -4.43 -8.18 5.67
N ASN A 279 -4.56 -8.97 6.72
CA ASN A 279 -5.04 -10.35 6.68
C ASN A 279 -6.28 -10.56 7.58
N GLY A 280 -6.91 -9.46 8.03
CA GLY A 280 -8.13 -9.49 8.83
C GLY A 280 -9.39 -9.58 7.99
N GLU A 281 -10.52 -9.78 8.64
CA GLU A 281 -11.84 -9.74 8.03
C GLU A 281 -12.48 -8.36 8.24
N ILE A 282 -13.08 -7.80 7.20
CA ILE A 282 -13.84 -6.55 7.26
C ILE A 282 -15.32 -6.90 7.26
N ASN A 283 -15.88 -6.99 8.46
CA ASN A 283 -17.27 -7.36 8.64
C ASN A 283 -18.22 -6.21 8.35
N THR A 284 -19.50 -6.53 8.07
CA THR A 284 -20.57 -5.55 7.89
C THR A 284 -20.29 -4.55 6.74
N LEU A 285 -19.61 -5.00 5.68
CA LEU A 285 -19.23 -4.16 4.54
C LEU A 285 -20.40 -3.33 3.99
N ARG A 286 -21.57 -3.95 3.78
CA ARG A 286 -22.78 -3.27 3.26
C ARG A 286 -23.22 -2.13 4.17
N GLY A 287 -23.23 -2.35 5.48
CA GLY A 287 -23.58 -1.32 6.47
C GLY A 287 -22.56 -0.19 6.46
N ASN A 288 -21.27 -0.50 6.47
CA ASN A 288 -20.19 0.50 6.44
C ASN A 288 -20.23 1.35 5.18
N LYS A 289 -20.47 0.75 4.00
CA LYS A 289 -20.66 1.50 2.74
C LYS A 289 -21.86 2.42 2.78
N ASN A 290 -23.00 1.95 3.32
CA ASN A 290 -24.20 2.77 3.45
C ASN A 290 -23.96 3.95 4.41
N GLN A 291 -23.26 3.73 5.53
CA GLN A 291 -22.87 4.78 6.45
C GLN A 291 -21.94 5.80 5.78
N MET A 292 -20.99 5.35 4.97
CA MET A 292 -20.11 6.25 4.23
C MET A 292 -20.89 7.10 3.24
N ARG A 293 -21.75 6.49 2.43
CA ARG A 293 -22.61 7.19 1.46
C ARG A 293 -23.55 8.20 2.12
N SER A 294 -24.13 7.88 3.27
CA SER A 294 -25.01 8.82 3.99
C SER A 294 -24.26 10.06 4.49
N ARG A 295 -22.95 9.98 4.67
CA ARG A 295 -22.10 11.10 5.09
C ARG A 295 -21.59 11.95 3.92
N GLU A 296 -21.56 11.44 2.70
CA GLU A 296 -20.96 12.10 1.54
C GLU A 296 -21.50 13.52 1.33
N ALA A 297 -22.81 13.73 1.51
CA ALA A 297 -23.44 15.04 1.37
C ALA A 297 -23.02 16.06 2.48
N SER A 298 -22.46 15.58 3.58
CA SER A 298 -22.02 16.41 4.72
C SER A 298 -20.50 16.52 4.84
N LEU A 299 -19.76 15.89 3.94
CA LEU A 299 -18.30 15.95 3.95
C LEU A 299 -17.81 17.36 3.59
N VAL A 300 -16.89 17.86 4.38
CA VAL A 300 -16.21 19.13 4.16
C VAL A 300 -14.70 18.89 4.26
N SER A 301 -13.94 19.47 3.35
CA SER A 301 -12.48 19.43 3.36
C SER A 301 -11.93 20.84 3.23
N ALA A 302 -11.16 21.29 4.22
CA ALA A 302 -10.47 22.58 4.15
C ALA A 302 -9.42 22.61 3.02
N ALA A 303 -8.86 21.44 2.67
CA ALA A 303 -7.82 21.33 1.66
C ALA A 303 -8.36 21.30 0.23
N LEU A 304 -9.62 20.86 0.03
CA LEU A 304 -10.20 20.64 -1.29
C LEU A 304 -11.35 21.62 -1.61
N GLY A 305 -11.99 22.21 -0.58
CA GLY A 305 -13.18 23.04 -0.79
C GLY A 305 -14.25 22.31 -1.63
N ASP A 306 -14.85 23.01 -2.55
CA ASP A 306 -15.92 22.50 -3.43
C ASP A 306 -15.46 21.38 -4.37
N SER A 307 -14.15 21.24 -4.63
CA SER A 307 -13.62 20.18 -5.50
C SER A 307 -13.78 18.78 -4.92
N LEU A 308 -14.06 18.65 -3.61
CA LEU A 308 -14.36 17.37 -2.98
C LEU A 308 -15.55 16.67 -3.62
N ALA A 309 -16.57 17.41 -4.05
CA ALA A 309 -17.77 16.84 -4.66
C ALA A 309 -17.47 16.02 -5.93
N ASN A 310 -16.43 16.41 -6.68
CA ASN A 310 -16.02 15.73 -7.91
C ASN A 310 -15.32 14.38 -7.66
N LEU A 311 -14.97 14.10 -6.40
CA LEU A 311 -14.27 12.87 -6.00
C LEU A 311 -15.22 11.82 -5.40
N LEU A 312 -16.51 12.13 -5.29
CA LEU A 312 -17.53 11.25 -4.74
C LEU A 312 -18.24 10.45 -5.85
N PRO A 313 -18.71 9.23 -5.57
CA PRO A 313 -18.64 8.51 -4.30
C PRO A 313 -17.26 7.88 -4.04
N ILE A 314 -16.86 7.80 -2.79
CA ILE A 314 -15.59 7.18 -2.39
C ILE A 314 -15.65 5.66 -2.42
N THR A 315 -16.79 5.09 -2.00
CA THR A 315 -17.01 3.63 -1.95
C THR A 315 -17.78 3.14 -3.16
N SER A 316 -17.41 1.96 -3.68
CA SER A 316 -18.08 1.33 -4.82
C SER A 316 -18.54 -0.09 -4.49
N ASN A 317 -19.54 -0.57 -5.26
CA ASN A 317 -19.97 -1.97 -5.19
C ASN A 317 -18.99 -2.92 -5.89
N ASP A 318 -18.22 -2.40 -6.84
CA ASP A 318 -17.28 -3.18 -7.66
C ASP A 318 -15.95 -3.42 -6.95
N MET A 319 -15.64 -2.59 -5.94
CA MET A 319 -14.47 -2.79 -5.08
C MET A 319 -14.72 -3.86 -4.03
N SER A 320 -13.66 -4.63 -3.72
CA SER A 320 -13.67 -5.54 -2.58
C SER A 320 -13.85 -4.79 -1.25
N ASP A 321 -14.06 -5.53 -0.16
CA ASP A 321 -14.07 -4.99 1.20
C ASP A 321 -12.78 -4.21 1.50
N SER A 322 -11.63 -4.84 1.25
CA SER A 322 -10.31 -4.22 1.41
C SER A 322 -10.10 -2.99 0.51
N GLY A 323 -10.59 -3.04 -0.73
CA GLY A 323 -10.53 -1.90 -1.65
C GLY A 323 -11.35 -0.71 -1.19
N ASN A 324 -12.55 -0.94 -0.65
CA ASN A 324 -13.39 0.11 -0.04
C ASN A 324 -12.75 0.68 1.22
N PHE A 325 -12.16 -0.18 2.06
CA PHE A 325 -11.44 0.25 3.25
C PHE A 325 -10.22 1.13 2.89
N ASP A 326 -9.42 0.70 1.93
CA ASP A 326 -8.29 1.45 1.38
C ASP A 326 -8.71 2.84 0.85
N ALA A 327 -9.81 2.91 0.10
CA ALA A 327 -10.34 4.17 -0.43
C ALA A 327 -10.78 5.16 0.67
N VAL A 328 -11.38 4.66 1.76
CA VAL A 328 -11.76 5.50 2.91
C VAL A 328 -10.52 5.95 3.70
N ALA A 329 -9.50 5.09 3.83
CA ALA A 329 -8.22 5.49 4.44
C ALA A 329 -7.56 6.64 3.65
N GLU A 330 -7.52 6.54 2.33
CA GLU A 330 -7.01 7.60 1.46
C GLU A 330 -7.82 8.91 1.60
N LEU A 331 -9.15 8.83 1.67
CA LEU A 331 -10.01 10.00 1.93
C LEU A 331 -9.63 10.71 3.23
N LEU A 332 -9.48 9.96 4.33
CA LEU A 332 -9.11 10.52 5.63
C LEU A 332 -7.74 11.18 5.59
N ILE A 333 -6.78 10.58 4.88
CA ILE A 333 -5.42 11.09 4.76
C ILE A 333 -5.37 12.33 3.85
N HIS A 334 -5.96 12.27 2.65
CA HIS A 334 -5.76 13.30 1.62
C HIS A 334 -6.80 14.43 1.69
N ALA A 335 -8.06 14.12 1.95
CA ALA A 335 -9.11 15.13 2.08
C ALA A 335 -9.32 15.58 3.54
N GLY A 336 -9.18 14.66 4.49
CA GLY A 336 -9.34 14.91 5.91
C GLY A 336 -8.07 15.41 6.62
N ASP A 337 -6.95 15.47 5.92
CA ASP A 337 -5.62 15.89 6.41
C ASP A 337 -5.14 15.12 7.65
N ARG A 338 -5.61 13.87 7.82
CA ARG A 338 -5.24 13.00 8.93
C ARG A 338 -3.87 12.38 8.72
N GLN A 339 -3.14 12.16 9.81
CA GLN A 339 -1.98 11.31 9.78
C GLN A 339 -2.41 9.84 9.57
N ILE A 340 -1.58 9.02 8.95
CA ILE A 340 -1.94 7.62 8.65
C ILE A 340 -2.31 6.83 9.91
N HIS A 341 -1.62 7.05 11.02
CA HIS A 341 -1.93 6.38 12.29
C HIS A 341 -3.28 6.83 12.87
N GLU A 342 -3.66 8.10 12.73
CA GLU A 342 -4.98 8.59 13.12
C GLU A 342 -6.08 7.94 12.27
N ALA A 343 -5.89 7.89 10.93
CA ALA A 343 -6.83 7.25 10.02
C ALA A 343 -7.04 5.77 10.38
N VAL A 344 -5.96 5.04 10.66
CA VAL A 344 -6.04 3.63 11.09
C VAL A 344 -6.80 3.50 12.41
N MET A 345 -6.52 4.32 13.41
CA MET A 345 -7.23 4.29 14.71
C MET A 345 -8.72 4.63 14.56
N MET A 346 -9.08 5.52 13.63
CA MET A 346 -10.49 5.83 13.34
C MET A 346 -11.23 4.66 12.67
N MET A 347 -10.54 3.88 11.86
CA MET A 347 -11.12 2.81 11.04
C MET A 347 -11.08 1.43 11.70
N VAL A 348 -10.13 1.19 12.59
CA VAL A 348 -9.93 -0.07 13.30
C VAL A 348 -10.05 0.19 14.81
N PRO A 349 -11.28 0.22 15.35
CA PRO A 349 -11.49 0.45 16.77
C PRO A 349 -10.99 -0.74 17.60
N GLU A 350 -10.55 -0.46 18.82
CA GLU A 350 -10.23 -1.50 19.79
C GLU A 350 -11.47 -2.30 20.20
N ALA A 351 -11.28 -3.52 20.70
CA ALA A 351 -12.33 -4.37 21.25
C ALA A 351 -12.82 -3.82 22.59
N TRP A 352 -13.74 -2.87 22.54
CA TRP A 352 -14.25 -2.08 23.68
C TRP A 352 -15.00 -2.88 24.75
N GLN A 353 -15.35 -4.14 24.50
CA GLN A 353 -16.00 -5.02 25.50
C GLN A 353 -15.00 -5.88 26.29
N ASN A 354 -13.70 -5.67 26.12
CA ASN A 354 -12.70 -6.40 26.87
C ASN A 354 -12.63 -5.90 28.32
N LYS A 355 -12.64 -6.84 29.30
CA LYS A 355 -12.54 -6.53 30.74
C LYS A 355 -11.23 -5.86 31.13
N ASP A 356 -10.18 -6.05 30.30
CA ASP A 356 -8.84 -5.50 30.52
C ASP A 356 -8.66 -4.10 29.91
N MET A 357 -9.72 -3.51 29.37
CA MET A 357 -9.67 -2.18 28.78
C MET A 357 -9.68 -1.11 29.87
N PRO A 358 -8.72 -0.15 29.86
CA PRO A 358 -8.72 0.95 30.81
C PRO A 358 -10.00 1.78 30.74
N PRO A 359 -10.53 2.27 31.90
CA PRO A 359 -11.80 3.02 31.94
C PRO A 359 -11.78 4.34 31.18
N ASP A 360 -10.60 4.85 30.85
CA ASP A 360 -10.34 6.14 30.19
C ASP A 360 -10.17 6.06 28.66
N ARG A 361 -10.45 4.87 28.09
CA ARG A 361 -10.41 4.63 26.62
C ARG A 361 -11.77 4.46 25.96
#